data_81114c728115adc1fe284af6fa94c6df
#
_entry.id   81114c728115adc1fe284af6fa94c6df
#
_cell.length_a   1.000
_cell.length_b   1.000
_cell.length_c   1.000
_cell.angle_alpha   90.00
_cell.angle_beta   90.00
_cell.angle_gamma   90.00
#
_symmetry.space_group_name_H-M   'P 1'
#
loop_
_entity.id
_entity.type
_entity.pdbx_description
1 polymer ?
#
loop_
_entity_poly.entity_id
_entity_poly.type
_entity_poly.pdbx_seq_one_letter_code
_entity_poly.pdbx_strand_id
1 'polypeptide(L)'
;MSVILNEVKQAEYIIERGEVGNKPTFTLFLLGKYFRQKENLNKEQTFSKLNEFMQQNYRNYNSALWEDIIEDISKKANKYSLREINSIGVTQSELDKISEIDNLRYQKLIFTMLCYAKLYNCISENNNGWINTDIKEIYRVARVTVKHRNDKFIYLNDLEQMGLISFSNKNDNLNIRVNFVDMDGESVLDIMDFRELGYEYLKYIGNGKFIRCSECNRIIRKTNNKCLYCVKCKEEKQKEWDLKYKHKVRNQLV
;
A
#
# COMPACT_ATOMS: atom_id res chain seq x y z
N MET A 1 -2.60 -5.53 -3.91
CA MET A 1 -3.17 -4.25 -3.42
C MET A 1 -2.14 -3.64 -2.49
N SER A 2 -1.77 -2.38 -2.67
CA SER A 2 -0.78 -1.76 -1.75
C SER A 2 -1.37 -1.69 -0.35
N VAL A 3 -0.55 -1.96 0.64
CA VAL A 3 -0.93 -1.83 2.04
C VAL A 3 -1.14 -0.36 2.38
N ILE A 4 -2.24 -0.06 3.05
CA ILE A 4 -2.52 1.25 3.62
C ILE A 4 -2.05 1.24 5.06
N LEU A 5 -1.09 2.08 5.40
CA LEU A 5 -0.59 2.20 6.78
C LEU A 5 -1.59 2.96 7.66
N ASN A 6 -2.04 4.12 7.20
CA ASN A 6 -2.99 4.95 7.92
C ASN A 6 -4.34 4.94 7.20
N GLU A 7 -5.26 4.17 7.74
CA GLU A 7 -6.61 4.00 7.17
C GLU A 7 -7.49 5.24 7.39
N VAL A 8 -7.22 6.03 8.43
CA VAL A 8 -7.94 7.29 8.69
C VAL A 8 -7.63 8.30 7.60
N LYS A 9 -6.35 8.60 7.37
CA LYS A 9 -5.91 9.53 6.31
C LYS A 9 -6.38 9.08 4.92
N GLN A 10 -6.41 7.76 4.70
CA GLN A 10 -6.88 7.22 3.42
C GLN A 10 -8.40 7.39 3.26
N ALA A 11 -9.19 7.21 4.32
CA ALA A 11 -10.63 7.43 4.28
C ALA A 11 -10.96 8.92 4.03
N GLU A 12 -10.29 9.83 4.73
CA GLU A 12 -10.42 11.28 4.53
C GLU A 12 -10.09 11.69 3.08
N TYR A 13 -8.99 11.18 2.53
CA TYR A 13 -8.62 11.41 1.14
C TYR A 13 -9.68 10.91 0.14
N ILE A 14 -10.25 9.74 0.40
CA ILE A 14 -11.32 9.15 -0.44
C ILE A 14 -12.58 10.01 -0.38
N ILE A 15 -12.97 10.47 0.82
CA ILE A 15 -14.16 11.32 1.01
C ILE A 15 -13.99 12.66 0.29
N GLU A 16 -12.84 13.30 0.46
CA GLU A 16 -12.55 14.60 -0.18
C GLU A 16 -12.59 14.53 -1.71
N ARG A 17 -12.07 13.43 -2.30
CA ARG A 17 -12.00 13.28 -3.76
C ARG A 17 -13.19 12.55 -4.39
N GLY A 18 -14.03 11.90 -3.62
CA GLY A 18 -15.10 11.06 -4.15
C GLY A 18 -14.60 9.83 -4.93
N GLU A 19 -13.40 9.33 -4.65
CA GLU A 19 -12.79 8.24 -5.42
C GLU A 19 -13.23 6.87 -4.93
N VAL A 20 -14.16 6.20 -5.63
CA VAL A 20 -14.58 4.83 -5.29
C VAL A 20 -13.51 3.78 -5.66
N GLY A 21 -12.68 4.05 -6.67
CA GLY A 21 -11.61 3.16 -7.12
C GLY A 21 -12.09 1.88 -7.81
N ASN A 22 -11.16 0.97 -8.12
CA ASN A 22 -11.45 -0.27 -8.86
C ASN A 22 -11.98 -1.42 -7.98
N LYS A 23 -12.01 -1.23 -6.66
CA LYS A 23 -12.53 -2.20 -5.67
C LYS A 23 -13.51 -1.51 -4.73
N PRO A 24 -14.74 -1.24 -5.20
CA PRO A 24 -15.73 -0.48 -4.43
C PRO A 24 -16.01 -1.05 -3.04
N THR A 25 -16.14 -2.37 -2.91
CA THR A 25 -16.39 -3.04 -1.61
C THR A 25 -15.28 -2.77 -0.59
N PHE A 26 -14.02 -2.74 -1.02
CA PHE A 26 -12.91 -2.40 -0.13
C PHE A 26 -12.96 -0.93 0.31
N THR A 27 -13.25 -0.02 -0.63
CA THR A 27 -13.42 1.41 -0.33
C THR A 27 -14.56 1.61 0.66
N LEU A 28 -15.71 1.00 0.42
CA LEU A 28 -16.86 1.08 1.32
C LEU A 28 -16.56 0.50 2.71
N PHE A 29 -15.83 -0.62 2.78
CA PHE A 29 -15.45 -1.21 4.07
C PHE A 29 -14.53 -0.28 4.87
N LEU A 30 -13.56 0.37 4.21
CA LEU A 30 -12.71 1.37 4.83
C LEU A 30 -13.50 2.58 5.32
N LEU A 31 -14.39 3.13 4.48
CA LEU A 31 -15.29 4.23 4.86
C LEU A 31 -16.25 3.84 5.97
N GLY A 32 -16.80 2.62 5.94
CA GLY A 32 -17.65 2.09 7.00
C GLY A 32 -16.97 2.08 8.35
N LYS A 33 -15.70 1.60 8.41
CA LYS A 33 -14.89 1.67 9.64
C LYS A 33 -14.69 3.12 10.11
N TYR A 34 -14.37 4.01 9.17
CA TYR A 34 -14.16 5.43 9.47
C TYR A 34 -15.43 6.07 10.06
N PHE A 35 -16.57 5.92 9.43
CA PHE A 35 -17.83 6.46 9.90
C PHE A 35 -18.25 5.90 11.26
N ARG A 36 -18.02 4.61 11.49
CA ARG A 36 -18.30 3.97 12.78
C ARG A 36 -17.41 4.44 13.92
N GLN A 37 -16.10 4.63 13.67
CA GLN A 37 -15.10 4.81 14.72
C GLN A 37 -14.62 6.26 14.88
N LYS A 38 -14.61 7.05 13.82
CA LYS A 38 -14.21 8.48 13.90
C LYS A 38 -15.40 9.42 13.96
N GLU A 39 -16.47 9.12 13.24
CA GLU A 39 -17.68 9.93 13.29
C GLU A 39 -18.73 9.39 14.29
N ASN A 40 -18.48 8.27 14.94
CA ASN A 40 -19.34 7.62 15.93
C ASN A 40 -20.78 7.34 15.42
N LEU A 41 -20.93 7.07 14.12
CA LEU A 41 -22.23 6.78 13.55
C LEU A 41 -22.72 5.37 13.95
N ASN A 42 -24.03 5.21 14.14
CA ASN A 42 -24.64 3.89 14.34
C ASN A 42 -24.71 3.10 13.00
N LYS A 43 -25.26 1.88 13.01
CA LYS A 43 -25.35 1.00 11.83
C LYS A 43 -26.17 1.67 10.73
N GLU A 44 -27.36 2.20 11.06
CA GLU A 44 -28.31 2.79 10.13
C GLU A 44 -27.75 4.07 9.50
N GLN A 45 -27.12 4.92 10.30
CA GLN A 45 -26.45 6.13 9.83
C GLN A 45 -25.27 5.81 8.92
N THR A 46 -24.48 4.78 9.26
CA THR A 46 -23.36 4.31 8.43
C THR A 46 -23.86 3.79 7.09
N PHE A 47 -24.93 2.99 7.09
CA PHE A 47 -25.58 2.50 5.88
C PHE A 47 -26.03 3.67 4.99
N SER A 48 -26.74 4.63 5.55
CA SER A 48 -27.23 5.81 4.80
C SER A 48 -26.07 6.61 4.20
N LYS A 49 -25.00 6.84 4.96
CA LYS A 49 -23.85 7.62 4.52
C LYS A 49 -23.03 6.91 3.42
N LEU A 50 -22.90 5.58 3.49
CA LEU A 50 -22.26 4.78 2.45
C LEU A 50 -23.10 4.79 1.15
N ASN A 51 -24.42 4.70 1.25
CA ASN A 51 -25.31 4.83 0.09
C ASN A 51 -25.19 6.20 -0.57
N GLU A 52 -25.22 7.27 0.22
CA GLU A 52 -25.05 8.64 -0.26
C GLU A 52 -23.70 8.82 -0.98
N PHE A 53 -22.61 8.33 -0.38
CA PHE A 53 -21.28 8.39 -0.99
C PHE A 53 -21.25 7.66 -2.35
N MET A 54 -21.85 6.46 -2.44
CA MET A 54 -21.94 5.71 -3.69
C MET A 54 -22.80 6.40 -4.73
N GLN A 55 -23.94 6.96 -4.34
CA GLN A 55 -24.85 7.68 -5.24
C GLN A 55 -24.17 8.89 -5.87
N GLN A 56 -23.37 9.61 -5.09
CA GLN A 56 -22.66 10.80 -5.56
C GLN A 56 -21.44 10.48 -6.44
N ASN A 57 -20.73 9.38 -6.14
CA ASN A 57 -19.38 9.17 -6.64
C ASN A 57 -19.19 7.92 -7.53
N TYR A 58 -20.19 7.02 -7.61
CA TYR A 58 -20.09 5.79 -8.41
C TYR A 58 -21.06 5.81 -9.59
N ARG A 59 -20.53 6.02 -10.79
CA ARG A 59 -21.31 6.27 -12.02
C ARG A 59 -22.40 5.24 -12.31
N ASN A 60 -22.14 3.96 -11.99
CA ASN A 60 -23.06 2.85 -12.27
C ASN A 60 -23.71 2.36 -10.97
N TYR A 61 -23.94 3.25 -10.00
CA TYR A 61 -24.57 2.86 -8.75
C TYR A 61 -26.05 2.51 -8.96
N ASN A 62 -26.42 1.33 -8.45
CA ASN A 62 -27.81 0.89 -8.33
C ASN A 62 -28.03 0.44 -6.89
N SER A 63 -28.89 1.17 -6.15
CA SER A 63 -29.12 0.93 -4.73
C SER A 63 -29.58 -0.51 -4.44
N ALA A 64 -30.46 -1.07 -5.27
CA ALA A 64 -30.97 -2.42 -5.08
C ALA A 64 -29.88 -3.50 -5.20
N LEU A 65 -28.86 -3.29 -6.05
CA LEU A 65 -27.74 -4.25 -6.21
C LEU A 65 -26.70 -4.11 -5.09
N TRP A 66 -26.64 -2.97 -4.43
CA TRP A 66 -25.62 -2.68 -3.41
C TRP A 66 -26.17 -2.75 -1.98
N GLU A 67 -27.48 -2.86 -1.80
CA GLU A 67 -28.14 -2.81 -0.49
C GLU A 67 -27.56 -3.84 0.49
N ASP A 68 -27.57 -5.12 0.12
CA ASP A 68 -27.07 -6.22 0.96
C ASP A 68 -25.57 -6.05 1.28
N ILE A 69 -24.78 -5.59 0.29
CA ILE A 69 -23.33 -5.38 0.46
C ILE A 69 -23.07 -4.25 1.46
N ILE A 70 -23.77 -3.13 1.33
CA ILE A 70 -23.62 -1.97 2.21
C ILE A 70 -24.14 -2.27 3.61
N GLU A 71 -25.25 -3.03 3.71
CA GLU A 71 -25.77 -3.46 5.00
C GLU A 71 -24.76 -4.38 5.74
N ASP A 72 -24.20 -5.35 5.04
CA ASP A 72 -23.19 -6.27 5.60
C ASP A 72 -21.92 -5.52 6.05
N ILE A 73 -21.47 -4.55 5.25
CA ILE A 73 -20.36 -3.67 5.60
C ILE A 73 -20.68 -2.85 6.85
N SER A 74 -21.87 -2.25 6.94
CA SER A 74 -22.29 -1.44 8.08
C SER A 74 -22.35 -2.25 9.38
N LYS A 75 -22.75 -3.53 9.29
CA LYS A 75 -22.73 -4.48 10.41
C LYS A 75 -21.30 -4.85 10.86
N LYS A 76 -20.40 -5.10 9.89
CA LYS A 76 -19.05 -5.64 10.14
C LYS A 76 -18.03 -4.55 10.48
N ALA A 77 -18.24 -3.33 10.02
CA ALA A 77 -17.26 -2.23 10.12
C ALA A 77 -16.77 -1.96 11.55
N ASN A 78 -17.63 -2.15 12.56
CA ASN A 78 -17.28 -1.93 13.97
C ASN A 78 -16.45 -3.07 14.59
N LYS A 79 -16.33 -4.23 13.91
CA LYS A 79 -15.56 -5.39 14.42
C LYS A 79 -14.07 -5.27 14.17
N TYR A 80 -13.64 -4.36 13.31
CA TYR A 80 -12.26 -4.23 12.87
C TYR A 80 -11.77 -2.80 13.11
N SER A 81 -10.75 -2.65 13.94
CA SER A 81 -10.16 -1.35 14.24
C SER A 81 -9.55 -0.71 12.99
N LEU A 82 -9.60 0.62 12.93
CA LEU A 82 -8.84 1.41 11.96
C LEU A 82 -7.37 1.36 12.32
N ARG A 83 -6.51 1.20 11.32
CA ARG A 83 -5.06 1.34 11.49
C ARG A 83 -4.66 2.80 11.38
N GLU A 84 -3.86 3.24 12.35
CA GLU A 84 -3.33 4.60 12.42
C GLU A 84 -1.79 4.59 12.50
N ILE A 85 -1.15 3.72 11.71
CA ILE A 85 0.31 3.63 11.64
C ILE A 85 0.79 4.73 10.69
N ASN A 86 1.59 5.67 11.18
CA ASN A 86 2.09 6.78 10.36
C ASN A 86 3.34 6.40 9.56
N SER A 87 4.24 5.63 10.16
CA SER A 87 5.46 5.12 9.52
C SER A 87 5.88 3.79 10.13
N ILE A 88 6.71 3.07 9.40
CA ILE A 88 7.46 1.92 9.90
C ILE A 88 8.92 2.31 9.96
N GLY A 89 9.46 2.33 11.18
CA GLY A 89 10.86 2.66 11.43
C GLY A 89 11.78 1.47 11.13
N VAL A 90 12.90 1.72 10.45
CA VAL A 90 13.96 0.74 10.20
C VAL A 90 15.20 1.21 10.94
N THR A 91 15.85 0.32 11.69
CA THR A 91 17.02 0.62 12.53
C THR A 91 18.32 0.50 11.72
N GLN A 92 19.41 1.10 12.24
CA GLN A 92 20.72 0.99 11.60
C GLN A 92 21.20 -0.47 11.57
N SER A 93 21.00 -1.22 12.65
CA SER A 93 21.41 -2.62 12.74
C SER A 93 20.73 -3.51 11.70
N GLU A 94 19.46 -3.22 11.37
CA GLU A 94 18.73 -3.89 10.30
C GLU A 94 19.27 -3.55 8.92
N LEU A 95 19.59 -2.27 8.69
CA LEU A 95 20.15 -1.80 7.41
C LEU A 95 21.57 -2.32 7.18
N ASP A 96 22.40 -2.41 8.22
CA ASP A 96 23.74 -2.96 8.16
C ASP A 96 23.70 -4.43 7.72
N LYS A 97 22.85 -5.26 8.32
CA LYS A 97 22.65 -6.66 7.90
C LYS A 97 22.19 -6.79 6.45
N ILE A 98 21.38 -5.88 5.96
CA ILE A 98 20.95 -5.87 4.55
C ILE A 98 22.13 -5.47 3.65
N SER A 99 22.96 -4.53 4.08
CA SER A 99 24.10 -4.04 3.30
C SER A 99 25.22 -5.08 3.10
N GLU A 100 25.33 -6.07 4.00
CA GLU A 100 26.28 -7.20 3.90
C GLU A 100 25.97 -8.14 2.72
N ILE A 101 24.80 -8.03 2.11
CA ILE A 101 24.40 -8.87 0.98
C ILE A 101 24.92 -8.24 -0.33
N ASP A 102 25.78 -8.91 -1.07
CA ASP A 102 26.35 -8.37 -2.32
C ASP A 102 25.30 -8.11 -3.41
N ASN A 103 24.18 -8.85 -3.41
CA ASN A 103 23.18 -8.80 -4.48
C ASN A 103 22.07 -7.80 -4.17
N LEU A 104 22.02 -6.72 -4.93
CA LEU A 104 21.01 -5.65 -4.79
C LEU A 104 19.56 -6.14 -4.93
N ARG A 105 19.29 -7.22 -5.66
CA ARG A 105 17.94 -7.79 -5.75
C ARG A 105 17.53 -8.43 -4.43
N TYR A 106 18.45 -9.12 -3.77
CA TYR A 106 18.23 -9.71 -2.45
C TYR A 106 18.08 -8.62 -1.39
N GLN A 107 18.92 -7.58 -1.42
CA GLN A 107 18.79 -6.43 -0.52
C GLN A 107 17.39 -5.82 -0.60
N LYS A 108 16.88 -5.55 -1.82
CA LYS A 108 15.53 -5.00 -2.01
C LYS A 108 14.42 -5.94 -1.53
N LEU A 109 14.57 -7.24 -1.74
CA LEU A 109 13.60 -8.24 -1.29
C LEU A 109 13.55 -8.30 0.23
N ILE A 110 14.70 -8.48 0.87
CA ILE A 110 14.76 -8.61 2.33
C ILE A 110 14.37 -7.31 3.04
N PHE A 111 14.74 -6.14 2.50
CA PHE A 111 14.25 -4.85 2.98
C PHE A 111 12.72 -4.77 2.91
N THR A 112 12.14 -5.19 1.79
CA THR A 112 10.68 -5.22 1.63
C THR A 112 10.03 -6.16 2.63
N MET A 113 10.57 -7.36 2.82
CA MET A 113 10.09 -8.34 3.81
C MET A 113 10.21 -7.79 5.22
N LEU A 114 11.30 -7.14 5.57
CA LEU A 114 11.52 -6.49 6.86
C LEU A 114 10.42 -5.45 7.14
N CYS A 115 10.13 -4.56 6.18
CA CYS A 115 9.06 -3.58 6.32
C CYS A 115 7.69 -4.24 6.58
N TYR A 116 7.37 -5.33 5.88
CA TYR A 116 6.13 -6.07 6.13
C TYR A 116 6.14 -6.77 7.49
N ALA A 117 7.26 -7.37 7.89
CA ALA A 117 7.38 -8.02 9.20
C ALA A 117 7.17 -7.03 10.34
N LYS A 118 7.81 -5.86 10.27
CA LYS A 118 7.61 -4.77 11.25
C LYS A 118 6.17 -4.25 11.24
N LEU A 119 5.56 -4.09 10.07
CA LEU A 119 4.14 -3.72 9.98
C LEU A 119 3.24 -4.74 10.69
N TYR A 120 3.45 -6.04 10.45
CA TYR A 120 2.65 -7.06 11.09
C TYR A 120 2.91 -7.16 12.60
N ASN A 121 4.14 -6.88 13.06
CA ASN A 121 4.43 -6.74 14.48
C ASN A 121 3.71 -5.54 15.11
N CYS A 122 3.58 -4.40 14.41
CA CYS A 122 2.77 -3.27 14.87
C CYS A 122 1.27 -3.57 14.93
N ILE A 123 0.77 -4.49 14.08
CA ILE A 123 -0.65 -4.90 14.07
C ILE A 123 -0.93 -5.94 15.17
N SER A 124 0.03 -6.81 15.46
CA SER A 124 -0.09 -7.89 16.45
C SER A 124 1.24 -8.08 17.16
N GLU A 125 1.27 -7.75 18.45
CA GLU A 125 2.49 -7.82 19.29
C GLU A 125 3.15 -9.20 19.29
N ASN A 126 2.38 -10.28 19.11
CA ASN A 126 2.88 -11.64 19.10
C ASN A 126 3.27 -12.17 17.71
N ASN A 127 3.33 -11.30 16.70
CA ASN A 127 3.60 -11.74 15.32
C ASN A 127 5.03 -12.24 15.12
N ASN A 128 6.01 -11.76 15.89
CA ASN A 128 7.42 -12.23 15.88
C ASN A 128 8.06 -12.29 14.49
N GLY A 129 7.81 -11.30 13.65
CA GLY A 129 8.45 -11.18 12.32
C GLY A 129 7.84 -12.00 11.20
N TRP A 130 6.69 -12.65 11.43
CA TRP A 130 5.98 -13.36 10.37
C TRP A 130 5.33 -12.42 9.36
N ILE A 131 5.33 -12.84 8.08
CA ILE A 131 4.73 -12.10 6.97
C ILE A 131 3.57 -12.90 6.41
N ASN A 132 2.39 -12.28 6.36
CA ASN A 132 1.20 -12.81 5.71
C ASN A 132 0.87 -11.96 4.45
N THR A 133 1.79 -11.94 3.48
CA THR A 133 1.65 -11.19 2.22
C THR A 133 2.00 -12.09 1.05
N ASP A 134 1.21 -12.03 -0.02
CA ASP A 134 1.48 -12.78 -1.26
C ASP A 134 2.88 -12.44 -1.80
N ILE A 135 3.64 -13.47 -2.14
CA ILE A 135 5.00 -13.35 -2.71
C ILE A 135 5.00 -12.46 -3.96
N LYS A 136 3.97 -12.54 -4.81
CA LYS A 136 3.87 -11.67 -5.98
C LYS A 136 3.83 -10.20 -5.60
N GLU A 137 3.14 -9.88 -4.51
CA GLU A 137 3.07 -8.51 -4.00
C GLU A 137 4.42 -8.07 -3.44
N ILE A 138 5.14 -8.91 -2.68
CA ILE A 138 6.48 -8.63 -2.17
C ILE A 138 7.43 -8.29 -3.32
N TYR A 139 7.49 -9.13 -4.36
CA TYR A 139 8.35 -8.90 -5.52
C TYR A 139 7.98 -7.62 -6.29
N ARG A 140 6.67 -7.35 -6.42
CA ARG A 140 6.16 -6.15 -7.07
C ARG A 140 6.60 -4.88 -6.35
N VAL A 141 6.43 -4.85 -5.03
CA VAL A 141 6.74 -3.71 -4.16
C VAL A 141 8.26 -3.52 -4.02
N ALA A 142 9.02 -4.61 -3.97
CA ALA A 142 10.48 -4.61 -3.98
C ALA A 142 11.07 -4.15 -5.33
N ARG A 143 10.25 -4.03 -6.38
CA ARG A 143 10.73 -3.75 -7.74
C ARG A 143 11.81 -4.75 -8.18
N VAL A 144 11.55 -6.03 -7.90
CA VAL A 144 12.39 -7.15 -8.33
C VAL A 144 11.65 -7.97 -9.37
N THR A 145 12.21 -8.04 -10.57
CA THR A 145 11.71 -8.87 -11.66
C THR A 145 12.56 -10.12 -11.79
N VAL A 146 11.93 -11.24 -12.08
CA VAL A 146 12.58 -12.53 -12.35
C VAL A 146 12.21 -12.99 -13.75
N LYS A 147 13.10 -13.75 -14.39
CA LYS A 147 12.86 -14.27 -15.75
C LYS A 147 11.85 -15.41 -15.74
N HIS A 148 12.00 -16.34 -14.80
CA HIS A 148 11.12 -17.48 -14.66
C HIS A 148 10.37 -17.45 -13.32
N ARG A 149 9.18 -18.03 -13.27
CA ARG A 149 8.35 -18.05 -12.05
C ARG A 149 9.08 -18.74 -10.89
N ASN A 150 9.83 -19.79 -11.19
CA ASN A 150 10.56 -20.57 -10.19
C ASN A 150 11.75 -19.81 -9.57
N ASP A 151 12.32 -18.82 -10.28
CA ASP A 151 13.42 -18.00 -9.76
C ASP A 151 13.04 -17.28 -8.46
N LYS A 152 11.75 -17.01 -8.25
CA LYS A 152 11.26 -16.41 -7.00
C LYS A 152 11.55 -17.30 -5.79
N PHE A 153 11.34 -18.60 -5.95
CA PHE A 153 11.59 -19.55 -4.87
C PHE A 153 13.09 -19.76 -4.63
N ILE A 154 13.89 -19.69 -5.69
CA ILE A 154 15.36 -19.74 -5.57
C ILE A 154 15.85 -18.56 -4.71
N TYR A 155 15.42 -17.34 -5.01
CA TYR A 155 15.82 -16.17 -4.22
C TYR A 155 15.38 -16.24 -2.75
N LEU A 156 14.20 -16.80 -2.48
CA LEU A 156 13.74 -17.01 -1.11
C LEU A 156 14.57 -18.06 -0.38
N ASN A 157 14.90 -19.16 -1.07
CA ASN A 157 15.75 -20.24 -0.52
C ASN A 157 17.17 -19.73 -0.22
N ASP A 158 17.74 -18.91 -1.11
CA ASP A 158 19.05 -18.29 -0.88
C ASP A 158 19.03 -17.39 0.37
N LEU A 159 17.96 -16.59 0.55
CA LEU A 159 17.80 -15.76 1.76
C LEU A 159 17.61 -16.59 3.03
N GLU A 160 16.99 -17.76 2.94
CA GLU A 160 16.88 -18.72 4.05
C GLU A 160 18.24 -19.33 4.39
N GLN A 161 19.02 -19.74 3.38
CA GLN A 161 20.38 -20.26 3.58
C GLN A 161 21.33 -19.22 4.19
N MET A 162 21.13 -17.94 3.90
CA MET A 162 21.82 -16.83 4.57
C MET A 162 21.33 -16.59 6.02
N GLY A 163 20.33 -17.33 6.50
CA GLY A 163 19.76 -17.17 7.83
C GLY A 163 18.89 -15.91 8.03
N LEU A 164 18.58 -15.19 6.94
CA LEU A 164 17.85 -13.91 7.01
C LEU A 164 16.34 -14.12 7.15
N ILE A 165 15.81 -15.21 6.61
CA ILE A 165 14.42 -15.61 6.73
C ILE A 165 14.30 -17.07 7.16
N SER A 166 13.09 -17.46 7.56
CA SER A 166 12.72 -18.85 7.83
C SER A 166 11.33 -19.12 7.27
N PHE A 167 11.09 -20.35 6.81
CA PHE A 167 9.78 -20.81 6.38
C PHE A 167 9.02 -21.50 7.51
N SER A 168 7.68 -21.44 7.45
CA SER A 168 6.83 -22.17 8.37
C SER A 168 6.80 -23.66 8.00
N ASN A 169 7.00 -24.54 8.98
CA ASN A 169 6.86 -25.99 8.83
C ASN A 169 5.42 -26.48 9.14
N LYS A 170 4.50 -25.57 9.50
CA LYS A 170 3.18 -25.96 10.03
C LYS A 170 2.06 -25.95 9.00
N ASN A 171 2.23 -25.26 7.87
CA ASN A 171 1.17 -25.08 6.87
C ASN A 171 1.73 -25.24 5.46
N ASP A 172 0.90 -25.75 4.54
CA ASP A 172 1.18 -25.79 3.09
C ASP A 172 1.30 -24.39 2.45
N ASN A 173 0.93 -23.33 3.18
CA ASN A 173 1.12 -21.94 2.78
C ASN A 173 2.54 -21.49 3.10
N LEU A 174 3.18 -20.85 2.13
CA LEU A 174 4.52 -20.29 2.27
C LEU A 174 4.47 -19.05 3.19
N ASN A 175 4.46 -19.27 4.50
CA ASN A 175 4.64 -18.20 5.47
C ASN A 175 6.13 -17.96 5.70
N ILE A 176 6.55 -16.72 5.61
CA ILE A 176 7.94 -16.28 5.76
C ILE A 176 8.07 -15.52 7.08
N ARG A 177 9.12 -15.80 7.83
CA ARG A 177 9.54 -15.04 8.99
C ARG A 177 10.86 -14.33 8.68
N VAL A 178 10.97 -13.06 9.02
CA VAL A 178 12.25 -12.33 9.02
C VAL A 178 12.92 -12.51 10.38
N ASN A 179 14.18 -12.96 10.40
CA ASN A 179 14.86 -13.42 11.61
C ASN A 179 15.59 -12.30 12.38
N PHE A 180 15.69 -11.10 11.83
CA PHE A 180 16.48 -9.99 12.41
C PHE A 180 15.67 -8.71 12.64
N VAL A 181 14.36 -8.84 12.84
CA VAL A 181 13.47 -7.70 13.12
C VAL A 181 13.82 -7.11 14.49
N ASP A 182 14.12 -5.83 14.51
CA ASP A 182 14.40 -5.05 15.71
C ASP A 182 13.28 -3.99 15.88
N MET A 183 12.44 -4.16 16.90
CA MET A 183 11.33 -3.25 17.20
C MET A 183 11.67 -2.19 18.23
N ASP A 184 12.78 -2.38 18.98
CA ASP A 184 13.15 -1.56 20.14
C ASP A 184 14.24 -0.56 19.80
N GLY A 185 15.00 -0.78 18.72
CA GLY A 185 16.07 0.09 18.27
C GLY A 185 15.59 1.43 17.72
N GLU A 186 16.45 2.45 17.81
CA GLU A 186 16.19 3.77 17.24
C GLU A 186 16.06 3.71 15.72
N SER A 187 14.99 4.29 15.18
CA SER A 187 14.74 4.36 13.74
C SER A 187 15.65 5.40 13.07
N VAL A 188 16.35 4.98 12.02
CA VAL A 188 17.14 5.87 11.15
C VAL A 188 16.49 6.09 9.79
N LEU A 189 15.49 5.28 9.45
CA LEU A 189 14.73 5.39 8.21
C LEU A 189 13.25 5.12 8.47
N ASP A 190 12.40 6.11 8.20
CA ASP A 190 10.95 6.00 8.34
C ASP A 190 10.26 5.77 7.00
N ILE A 191 9.54 4.66 6.89
CA ILE A 191 8.78 4.25 5.71
C ILE A 191 7.30 4.60 5.91
N MET A 192 6.83 5.59 5.15
CA MET A 192 5.43 6.07 5.19
C MET A 192 4.56 5.47 4.07
N ASP A 193 5.16 4.84 3.06
CA ASP A 193 4.46 4.36 1.86
C ASP A 193 4.98 3.00 1.40
N PHE A 194 4.10 2.02 1.36
CA PHE A 194 4.42 0.65 0.99
C PHE A 194 4.23 0.35 -0.51
N ARG A 195 3.93 1.36 -1.34
CA ARG A 195 3.68 1.13 -2.76
C ARG A 195 4.93 0.74 -3.55
N GLU A 196 6.12 1.22 -3.13
CA GLU A 196 7.38 1.13 -3.86
C GLU A 196 8.59 0.98 -2.91
N LEU A 197 8.58 0.01 -2.01
CA LEU A 197 9.62 -0.18 -0.99
C LEU A 197 11.01 -0.36 -1.59
N GLY A 198 11.12 -1.05 -2.74
CA GLY A 198 12.41 -1.17 -3.44
C GLY A 198 13.00 0.18 -3.88
N TYR A 199 12.17 1.20 -4.14
CA TYR A 199 12.66 2.55 -4.45
C TYR A 199 13.01 3.34 -3.19
N GLU A 200 12.30 3.14 -2.07
CA GLU A 200 12.67 3.71 -0.77
C GLU A 200 14.06 3.22 -0.36
N TYR A 201 14.32 1.92 -0.49
CA TYR A 201 15.64 1.34 -0.22
C TYR A 201 16.73 1.92 -1.13
N LEU A 202 16.49 1.94 -2.46
CA LEU A 202 17.45 2.50 -3.42
C LEU A 202 17.74 3.98 -3.18
N LYS A 203 16.74 4.75 -2.77
CA LYS A 203 16.91 6.15 -2.37
C LYS A 203 17.79 6.27 -1.14
N TYR A 204 17.58 5.43 -0.14
CA TYR A 204 18.37 5.42 1.10
C TYR A 204 19.86 5.15 0.83
N ILE A 205 20.18 4.13 0.04
CA ILE A 205 21.58 3.79 -0.31
C ILE A 205 22.19 4.70 -1.40
N GLY A 206 21.51 5.75 -1.84
CA GLY A 206 22.00 6.66 -2.88
C GLY A 206 22.09 6.07 -4.29
N ASN A 207 21.44 4.94 -4.55
CA ASN A 207 21.50 4.24 -5.83
C ASN A 207 20.39 4.74 -6.79
N GLY A 208 20.57 5.95 -7.32
CA GLY A 208 19.67 6.57 -8.28
C GLY A 208 19.04 7.86 -7.78
N LYS A 209 18.31 8.53 -8.67
CA LYS A 209 17.60 9.77 -8.34
C LYS A 209 16.10 9.47 -8.20
N PHE A 210 15.53 9.80 -7.05
CA PHE A 210 14.13 9.58 -6.73
C PHE A 210 13.47 10.87 -6.28
N ILE A 211 12.18 11.02 -6.61
CA ILE A 211 11.32 12.12 -6.18
C ILE A 211 9.98 11.57 -5.71
N ARG A 212 9.20 12.40 -5.04
CA ARG A 212 7.80 12.12 -4.74
C ARG A 212 6.91 12.67 -5.86
N CYS A 213 5.91 11.88 -6.29
CA CYS A 213 4.89 12.33 -7.21
C CYS A 213 4.13 13.51 -6.61
N SER A 214 4.04 14.64 -7.32
CA SER A 214 3.39 15.87 -6.83
C SER A 214 1.89 15.71 -6.57
N GLU A 215 1.24 14.68 -7.10
CA GLU A 215 -0.19 14.44 -6.93
C GLU A 215 -0.50 13.42 -5.82
N CYS A 216 0.12 12.24 -5.87
CA CYS A 216 -0.21 11.14 -4.97
C CYS A 216 0.90 10.78 -4.00
N ASN A 217 1.96 11.55 -3.93
CA ASN A 217 3.13 11.38 -3.05
C ASN A 217 3.86 10.03 -3.16
N ARG A 218 3.56 9.20 -4.18
CA ARG A 218 4.29 7.95 -4.45
C ARG A 218 5.74 8.25 -4.83
N ILE A 219 6.70 7.50 -4.29
CA ILE A 219 8.10 7.60 -4.75
C ILE A 219 8.22 7.07 -6.18
N ILE A 220 8.93 7.81 -7.02
CA ILE A 220 9.20 7.47 -8.42
C ILE A 220 10.66 7.72 -8.76
N ARG A 221 11.20 6.93 -9.68
CA ARG A 221 12.54 7.17 -10.21
C ARG A 221 12.52 8.38 -11.13
N LYS A 222 13.38 9.37 -10.88
CA LYS A 222 13.49 10.56 -11.70
C LYS A 222 14.23 10.22 -12.99
N THR A 223 13.55 10.27 -14.12
CA THR A 223 14.13 9.97 -15.44
C THR A 223 14.66 11.21 -16.15
N ASN A 224 14.07 12.38 -15.89
CA ASN A 224 14.48 13.68 -16.44
C ASN A 224 14.03 14.83 -15.52
N ASN A 225 14.41 16.06 -15.85
CA ASN A 225 14.07 17.23 -15.03
C ASN A 225 12.58 17.60 -15.04
N LYS A 226 11.81 17.15 -16.04
CA LYS A 226 10.37 17.40 -16.17
C LYS A 226 9.51 16.30 -15.50
N CYS A 227 10.14 15.29 -14.91
CA CYS A 227 9.43 14.20 -14.22
C CYS A 227 8.89 14.70 -12.88
N LEU A 228 7.57 14.95 -12.80
CA LEU A 228 6.88 15.41 -11.59
C LEU A 228 5.82 14.42 -11.12
N TYR A 229 5.28 13.59 -12.01
CA TYR A 229 4.14 12.71 -11.76
C TYR A 229 4.50 11.25 -11.98
N CYS A 230 3.89 10.34 -11.24
CA CYS A 230 3.92 8.92 -11.57
C CYS A 230 3.10 8.68 -12.85
N VAL A 231 3.27 7.52 -13.47
CA VAL A 231 2.58 7.18 -14.73
C VAL A 231 1.07 7.38 -14.62
N LYS A 232 0.45 6.83 -13.56
CA LYS A 232 -1.00 6.94 -13.34
C LYS A 232 -1.47 8.41 -13.25
N CYS A 233 -0.85 9.21 -12.40
CA CYS A 233 -1.24 10.61 -12.23
C CYS A 233 -0.98 11.46 -13.48
N LYS A 234 0.07 11.11 -14.25
CA LYS A 234 0.33 11.76 -15.53
C LYS A 234 -0.78 11.48 -16.56
N GLU A 235 -1.22 10.23 -16.65
CA GLU A 235 -2.32 9.83 -17.54
C GLU A 235 -3.66 10.49 -17.14
N GLU A 236 -3.94 10.57 -15.84
CA GLU A 236 -5.14 11.24 -15.32
C GLU A 236 -5.13 12.74 -15.66
N LYS A 237 -4.01 13.43 -15.40
CA LYS A 237 -3.87 14.85 -15.77
C LYS A 237 -3.94 15.09 -17.27
N GLN A 238 -3.40 14.19 -18.08
CA GLN A 238 -3.51 14.31 -19.55
C GLN A 238 -4.99 14.23 -19.99
N LYS A 239 -5.76 13.30 -19.44
CA LYS A 239 -7.21 13.21 -19.73
C LYS A 239 -7.96 14.48 -19.32
N GLU A 240 -7.64 15.07 -18.17
CA GLU A 240 -8.24 16.33 -17.72
C GLU A 240 -7.91 17.49 -18.69
N TRP A 241 -6.66 17.59 -19.13
CA TRP A 241 -6.24 18.61 -20.10
C TRP A 241 -6.93 18.44 -21.45
N ASP A 242 -7.02 17.20 -21.95
CA ASP A 242 -7.69 16.90 -23.20
C ASP A 242 -9.19 17.25 -23.14
N LEU A 243 -9.85 16.99 -22.00
CA LEU A 243 -11.24 17.39 -21.78
C LEU A 243 -11.40 18.92 -21.75
N LYS A 244 -10.55 19.63 -21.00
CA LYS A 244 -10.57 21.09 -20.95
C LYS A 244 -10.32 21.71 -22.34
N TYR A 245 -9.40 21.14 -23.10
CA TYR A 245 -9.12 21.60 -24.46
C TYR A 245 -10.35 21.40 -25.37
N LYS A 246 -10.99 20.23 -25.34
CA LYS A 246 -12.21 19.96 -26.12
C LYS A 246 -13.35 20.93 -25.77
N HIS A 247 -13.55 21.23 -24.47
CA HIS A 247 -14.53 22.23 -24.05
C HIS A 247 -14.20 23.63 -24.57
N LYS A 248 -12.93 24.05 -24.50
CA LYS A 248 -12.50 25.35 -25.01
C LYS A 248 -12.74 25.50 -26.51
N VAL A 249 -12.41 24.46 -27.29
CA VAL A 249 -12.63 24.45 -28.75
C VAL A 249 -14.13 24.52 -29.11
N ARG A 250 -14.98 23.76 -28.39
CA ARG A 250 -16.43 23.83 -28.61
C ARG A 250 -17.02 25.19 -28.32
N ASN A 251 -16.55 25.86 -27.25
CA ASN A 251 -17.05 27.22 -26.89
C ASN A 251 -16.51 28.32 -27.80
N GLN A 252 -15.49 28.07 -28.65
CA GLN A 252 -14.98 29.00 -29.64
C GLN A 252 -15.64 28.85 -31.01
N LEU A 253 -16.41 27.77 -31.22
CA LEU A 253 -17.12 27.48 -32.46
C LEU A 253 -18.61 27.84 -32.40
N VAL A 254 -19.06 28.47 -31.30
CA VAL A 254 -20.37 29.08 -31.10
C VAL A 254 -20.20 30.58 -31.02
#